data_ef7bf4ac15fea33cfb68ee2dbdd8cc8e
#
_entry.id   ef7bf4ac15fea33cfb68ee2dbdd8cc8e
#
_cell.length_a   1.000
_cell.length_b   1.000
_cell.length_c   1.000
_cell.angle_alpha   90.00
_cell.angle_beta   90.00
_cell.angle_gamma   90.00
#
_symmetry.space_group_name_H-M   'P 1'
#
loop_
_entity.id
_entity.type
_entity.pdbx_description
1 polymer ?
#
loop_
_entity_poly.entity_id
_entity_poly.type
_entity_poly.pdbx_seq_one_letter_code
_entity_poly.pdbx_strand_id
1 'polypeptide(L)'
;AIGGNSITTCGNFKIHTFTGPGTFCVASLANVSANNEISYTVIAGGGGGGSSSPTHTAGGGGGAGGYREKKSSVDTYTASPKEGGSTMTITAAPFPVSVGGGGAGGAAGFNKGTNGVNSVFNSITSTGGGGGATYNTPPANSGGSGGGGGSFPHPNNPNVAGSGNTPPVSPSQGENGGSGAAVPQSSNVAGGGGGGAGGAGCNAGSGCGGGGGDGTTTSITG
;
A
#
# COMPACT_ATOMS: atom_id res chain seq x y z
N ALA A 1 -9.83 4.31 -26.25
CA ALA A 1 -9.80 5.05 -24.98
C ALA A 1 -8.69 6.11 -25.01
N ILE A 2 -8.84 7.14 -24.21
CA ILE A 2 -7.87 8.23 -24.02
C ILE A 2 -7.74 8.51 -22.50
N GLY A 3 -6.70 9.26 -22.13
CA GLY A 3 -6.41 9.65 -20.75
C GLY A 3 -5.18 8.94 -20.19
N GLY A 4 -4.67 9.46 -19.09
CA GLY A 4 -3.42 9.02 -18.48
C GLY A 4 -2.24 9.94 -18.76
N ASN A 5 -1.22 9.85 -17.89
CA ASN A 5 0.03 10.59 -18.04
C ASN A 5 0.92 9.96 -19.12
N SER A 6 0.74 8.66 -19.34
CA SER A 6 1.42 7.91 -20.41
C SER A 6 0.46 6.90 -21.03
N ILE A 7 0.57 6.72 -22.35
CA ILE A 7 -0.16 5.69 -23.09
C ILE A 7 0.88 4.92 -23.91
N THR A 8 1.01 3.63 -23.65
CA THR A 8 1.89 2.72 -24.39
C THR A 8 1.09 1.62 -25.08
N THR A 9 1.65 1.00 -26.09
CA THR A 9 1.03 -0.14 -26.79
C THR A 9 1.90 -1.36 -26.59
N CYS A 10 1.30 -2.45 -26.14
CA CYS A 10 1.95 -3.75 -26.01
C CYS A 10 1.09 -4.80 -26.75
N GLY A 11 1.58 -5.27 -27.88
CA GLY A 11 0.79 -6.14 -28.76
C GLY A 11 -0.53 -5.48 -29.18
N ASN A 12 -1.64 -6.13 -28.87
CA ASN A 12 -3.00 -5.65 -29.16
C ASN A 12 -3.61 -4.78 -28.05
N PHE A 13 -2.86 -4.50 -26.97
CA PHE A 13 -3.34 -3.77 -25.79
C PHE A 13 -2.80 -2.36 -25.75
N LYS A 14 -3.62 -1.44 -25.24
CA LYS A 14 -3.20 -0.09 -24.85
C LYS A 14 -3.15 -0.01 -23.33
N ILE A 15 -2.03 0.44 -22.81
CA ILE A 15 -1.76 0.62 -21.39
C ILE A 15 -1.83 2.11 -21.08
N HIS A 16 -2.77 2.49 -20.23
CA HIS A 16 -2.98 3.85 -19.74
C HIS A 16 -2.44 3.96 -18.33
N THR A 17 -1.38 4.75 -18.13
CA THR A 17 -0.75 4.95 -16.83
C THR A 17 -1.12 6.31 -16.25
N PHE A 18 -1.59 6.33 -15.01
CA PHE A 18 -1.92 7.52 -14.25
C PHE A 18 -0.97 7.65 -13.05
N THR A 19 -0.21 8.73 -13.01
CA THR A 19 0.68 9.11 -11.88
C THR A 19 0.16 10.32 -11.12
N GLY A 20 -1.03 10.79 -11.47
CA GLY A 20 -1.77 11.87 -10.85
C GLY A 20 -3.26 11.77 -11.19
N PRO A 21 -4.11 12.65 -10.62
CA PRO A 21 -5.53 12.67 -10.92
C PRO A 21 -5.81 12.86 -12.41
N GLY A 22 -6.84 12.19 -12.92
CA GLY A 22 -7.22 12.26 -14.32
C GLY A 22 -8.52 11.56 -14.64
N THR A 23 -8.75 11.31 -15.91
CA THR A 23 -9.94 10.61 -16.39
C THR A 23 -9.54 9.60 -17.47
N PHE A 24 -9.92 8.35 -17.28
CA PHE A 24 -9.89 7.35 -18.33
C PHE A 24 -11.19 7.45 -19.13
N CYS A 25 -11.11 7.85 -20.38
CA CYS A 25 -12.30 8.10 -21.19
C CYS A 25 -12.41 7.08 -22.34
N VAL A 26 -13.52 6.37 -22.38
CA VAL A 26 -13.85 5.41 -23.43
C VAL A 26 -14.84 6.05 -24.39
N ALA A 27 -14.41 6.29 -25.64
CA ALA A 27 -15.22 6.94 -26.65
C ALA A 27 -16.18 5.97 -27.35
N SER A 28 -15.80 4.70 -27.51
CA SER A 28 -16.61 3.65 -28.14
C SER A 28 -16.29 2.29 -27.55
N LEU A 29 -17.25 1.41 -27.57
CA LEU A 29 -17.10 0.02 -27.17
C LEU A 29 -16.60 -0.85 -28.31
N ALA A 30 -15.99 -1.98 -27.98
CA ALA A 30 -15.67 -3.03 -28.92
C ALA A 30 -16.93 -3.77 -29.37
N ASN A 31 -16.90 -4.28 -30.61
CA ASN A 31 -18.02 -5.06 -31.17
C ASN A 31 -18.17 -6.44 -30.48
N VAL A 32 -17.10 -6.95 -29.86
CA VAL A 32 -17.10 -8.17 -29.07
C VAL A 32 -17.23 -7.78 -27.61
N SER A 33 -18.28 -8.22 -26.93
CA SER A 33 -18.58 -7.80 -25.55
C SER A 33 -17.49 -8.17 -24.54
N ALA A 34 -16.82 -9.30 -24.72
CA ALA A 34 -15.69 -9.72 -23.88
C ALA A 34 -14.50 -8.72 -23.88
N ASN A 35 -14.36 -7.96 -24.98
CA ASN A 35 -13.32 -6.92 -25.11
C ASN A 35 -13.71 -5.59 -24.43
N ASN A 36 -14.87 -5.52 -23.79
CA ASN A 36 -15.32 -4.38 -23.01
C ASN A 36 -15.04 -4.55 -21.50
N GLU A 37 -14.20 -5.50 -21.14
CA GLU A 37 -13.56 -5.59 -19.84
C GLU A 37 -12.16 -4.98 -19.90
N ILE A 38 -11.71 -4.43 -18.77
CA ILE A 38 -10.35 -3.91 -18.64
C ILE A 38 -9.62 -4.61 -17.51
N SER A 39 -8.34 -4.83 -17.71
CA SER A 39 -7.41 -5.16 -16.64
C SER A 39 -6.94 -3.87 -15.97
N TYR A 40 -6.79 -3.89 -14.67
CA TYR A 40 -6.30 -2.72 -13.93
C TYR A 40 -5.43 -3.12 -12.74
N THR A 41 -4.56 -2.20 -12.40
CA THR A 41 -3.84 -2.19 -11.11
C THR A 41 -4.03 -0.83 -10.48
N VAL A 42 -4.49 -0.79 -9.23
CA VAL A 42 -4.66 0.44 -8.45
C VAL A 42 -3.80 0.35 -7.20
N ILE A 43 -2.79 1.23 -7.11
CA ILE A 43 -1.83 1.28 -6.01
C ILE A 43 -1.99 2.61 -5.28
N ALA A 44 -2.19 2.57 -3.97
CA ALA A 44 -2.33 3.75 -3.13
C ALA A 44 -0.99 4.29 -2.63
N GLY A 45 -0.97 5.49 -2.06
CA GLY A 45 0.22 6.04 -1.43
C GLY A 45 0.66 5.23 -0.21
N GLY A 46 1.96 5.00 -0.03
CA GLY A 46 2.52 4.39 1.16
C GLY A 46 2.45 5.31 2.39
N GLY A 47 2.45 4.77 3.58
CA GLY A 47 2.55 5.53 4.83
C GLY A 47 3.97 6.03 5.11
N GLY A 48 4.09 7.10 5.89
CA GLY A 48 5.39 7.58 6.38
C GLY A 48 5.91 6.75 7.56
N GLY A 49 7.22 6.66 7.74
CA GLY A 49 7.83 6.05 8.92
C GLY A 49 7.65 6.91 10.18
N GLY A 50 7.65 6.30 11.35
CA GLY A 50 7.69 7.02 12.62
C GLY A 50 9.07 7.64 12.89
N SER A 51 9.12 8.73 13.62
CA SER A 51 10.39 9.35 14.02
C SER A 51 11.06 8.61 15.18
N SER A 52 12.34 8.85 15.35
CA SER A 52 13.12 8.43 16.52
C SER A 52 13.68 9.67 17.25
N SER A 53 14.04 9.50 18.52
CA SER A 53 14.78 10.49 19.28
C SER A 53 16.22 10.00 19.50
N PRO A 54 17.19 10.87 19.70
CA PRO A 54 18.59 10.49 19.94
C PRO A 54 18.80 9.57 21.17
N THR A 55 17.86 9.54 22.10
CA THR A 55 17.96 8.76 23.32
C THR A 55 17.08 7.52 23.28
N HIS A 56 17.66 6.37 22.92
CA HIS A 56 17.06 5.04 23.14
C HIS A 56 15.64 4.82 22.60
N THR A 57 15.35 5.31 21.38
CA THR A 57 14.07 5.07 20.72
C THR A 57 14.23 4.75 19.25
N ALA A 58 13.36 3.92 18.70
CA ALA A 58 13.32 3.65 17.27
C ALA A 58 11.88 3.79 16.75
N GLY A 59 11.75 4.44 15.60
CA GLY A 59 10.49 4.50 14.86
C GLY A 59 10.23 3.24 14.04
N GLY A 60 8.97 2.90 13.84
CA GLY A 60 8.54 1.84 12.93
C GLY A 60 8.48 2.29 11.49
N GLY A 61 8.60 1.36 10.56
CA GLY A 61 8.45 1.63 9.12
C GLY A 61 7.02 1.99 8.74
N GLY A 62 6.84 2.82 7.69
CA GLY A 62 5.51 3.01 7.08
C GLY A 62 5.07 1.78 6.30
N GLY A 63 3.79 1.48 6.27
CA GLY A 63 3.20 0.41 5.46
C GLY A 63 3.11 0.80 3.98
N ALA A 64 3.18 -0.16 3.08
CA ALA A 64 2.91 0.07 1.66
C ALA A 64 1.46 0.51 1.46
N GLY A 65 1.20 1.27 0.38
CA GLY A 65 -0.16 1.49 -0.08
C GLY A 65 -0.85 0.18 -0.46
N GLY A 66 -2.16 0.15 -0.33
CA GLY A 66 -2.95 -0.99 -0.78
C GLY A 66 -2.73 -1.26 -2.27
N TYR A 67 -2.83 -2.51 -2.64
CA TYR A 67 -2.70 -3.02 -4.00
C TYR A 67 -3.98 -3.72 -4.43
N ARG A 68 -4.58 -3.29 -5.52
CA ARG A 68 -5.77 -3.93 -6.11
C ARG A 68 -5.51 -4.25 -7.57
N GLU A 69 -5.77 -5.47 -7.98
CA GLU A 69 -5.57 -5.93 -9.35
C GLU A 69 -6.77 -6.75 -9.81
N LYS A 70 -7.14 -6.58 -11.07
CA LYS A 70 -8.04 -7.46 -11.79
C LYS A 70 -7.53 -7.66 -13.21
N LYS A 71 -7.45 -8.91 -13.61
CA LYS A 71 -7.15 -9.32 -14.97
C LYS A 71 -8.46 -9.61 -15.71
N SER A 72 -8.62 -9.06 -16.91
CA SER A 72 -9.75 -9.39 -17.76
C SER A 72 -9.61 -10.80 -18.33
N SER A 73 -10.72 -11.37 -18.77
CA SER A 73 -10.75 -12.73 -19.31
C SER A 73 -9.98 -12.90 -20.64
N VAL A 74 -9.74 -11.79 -21.34
CA VAL A 74 -9.06 -11.79 -22.65
C VAL A 74 -7.57 -11.46 -22.58
N ASP A 75 -7.08 -11.02 -21.42
CA ASP A 75 -5.67 -10.68 -21.24
C ASP A 75 -4.81 -11.91 -20.94
N THR A 76 -3.55 -11.85 -21.38
CA THR A 76 -2.61 -12.98 -21.26
C THR A 76 -1.41 -12.70 -20.34
N TYR A 77 -1.32 -11.52 -19.73
CA TYR A 77 -0.22 -11.19 -18.82
C TYR A 77 -0.23 -12.07 -17.56
N THR A 78 0.90 -12.17 -16.87
CA THR A 78 1.00 -12.86 -15.58
C THR A 78 0.53 -11.93 -14.47
N ALA A 79 -0.63 -12.22 -13.90
CA ALA A 79 -1.19 -11.47 -12.79
C ALA A 79 -0.45 -11.77 -11.48
N SER A 80 -0.55 -10.83 -10.52
CA SER A 80 0.00 -11.05 -9.19
C SER A 80 -0.81 -12.09 -8.40
N PRO A 81 -0.25 -12.67 -7.31
CA PRO A 81 -1.01 -13.48 -6.36
C PRO A 81 -2.17 -12.73 -5.67
N LYS A 82 -2.23 -11.41 -5.80
CA LYS A 82 -3.31 -10.55 -5.28
C LYS A 82 -4.38 -10.23 -6.33
N GLU A 83 -4.32 -10.84 -7.51
CA GLU A 83 -5.38 -10.74 -8.51
C GLU A 83 -6.68 -11.34 -7.98
N GLY A 84 -7.81 -10.77 -8.36
CA GLY A 84 -9.14 -11.22 -7.94
C GLY A 84 -10.07 -10.09 -7.52
N GLY A 85 -9.71 -8.86 -7.84
CA GLY A 85 -10.57 -7.68 -7.68
C GLY A 85 -11.85 -7.79 -8.49
N SER A 86 -12.75 -6.82 -8.31
CA SER A 86 -14.02 -6.78 -9.06
C SER A 86 -13.78 -6.56 -10.54
N THR A 87 -14.42 -7.36 -11.39
CA THR A 87 -14.44 -7.13 -12.83
C THR A 87 -15.05 -5.75 -13.12
N MET A 88 -14.42 -4.99 -14.01
CA MET A 88 -14.93 -3.72 -14.47
C MET A 88 -15.32 -3.83 -15.94
N THR A 89 -16.65 -3.90 -16.18
CA THR A 89 -17.22 -3.76 -17.51
C THR A 89 -17.29 -2.28 -17.84
N ILE A 90 -16.66 -1.88 -18.93
CA ILE A 90 -16.64 -0.49 -19.37
C ILE A 90 -17.86 -0.14 -20.24
N THR A 91 -18.23 1.11 -20.17
CA THR A 91 -19.22 1.76 -21.06
C THR A 91 -18.51 2.88 -21.83
N ALA A 92 -19.16 3.41 -22.86
CA ALA A 92 -18.69 4.61 -23.55
C ALA A 92 -18.89 5.85 -22.66
N ALA A 93 -18.01 6.04 -21.68
CA ALA A 93 -18.13 7.05 -20.65
C ALA A 93 -16.75 7.45 -20.08
N PRO A 94 -16.66 8.58 -19.36
CA PRO A 94 -15.50 8.92 -18.57
C PRO A 94 -15.50 8.16 -17.23
N PHE A 95 -14.32 7.65 -16.83
CA PHE A 95 -14.08 6.99 -15.55
C PHE A 95 -13.05 7.83 -14.76
N PRO A 96 -13.41 8.39 -13.62
CA PRO A 96 -12.52 9.22 -12.82
C PRO A 96 -11.39 8.40 -12.20
N VAL A 97 -10.19 9.00 -12.16
CA VAL A 97 -9.00 8.44 -11.53
C VAL A 97 -8.45 9.44 -10.54
N SER A 98 -8.18 9.02 -9.32
CA SER A 98 -7.37 9.76 -8.37
C SER A 98 -6.18 8.91 -7.92
N VAL A 99 -5.02 9.54 -7.80
CA VAL A 99 -3.79 8.89 -7.35
C VAL A 99 -3.36 9.51 -6.03
N GLY A 100 -3.29 8.69 -5.00
CA GLY A 100 -2.96 9.12 -3.64
C GLY A 100 -1.47 9.34 -3.44
N GLY A 101 -1.11 10.44 -2.80
CA GLY A 101 0.26 10.72 -2.39
C GLY A 101 0.70 9.89 -1.18
N GLY A 102 2.01 9.74 -0.97
CA GLY A 102 2.58 9.12 0.22
C GLY A 102 2.35 9.96 1.48
N GLY A 103 2.27 9.29 2.62
CA GLY A 103 2.24 9.93 3.94
C GLY A 103 3.60 10.51 4.33
N ALA A 104 3.58 11.62 5.04
CA ALA A 104 4.80 12.23 5.57
C ALA A 104 5.40 11.37 6.70
N GLY A 105 6.73 11.30 6.77
CA GLY A 105 7.44 10.77 7.92
C GLY A 105 7.15 11.60 9.18
N GLY A 106 7.23 10.99 10.34
CA GLY A 106 7.10 11.70 11.61
C GLY A 106 8.17 12.80 11.74
N ALA A 107 7.75 14.01 12.09
CA ALA A 107 8.69 15.09 12.37
C ALA A 107 9.62 14.72 13.54
N ALA A 108 10.77 15.38 13.66
CA ALA A 108 11.71 15.13 14.74
C ALA A 108 11.01 15.16 16.12
N GLY A 109 11.46 14.28 17.01
CA GLY A 109 10.82 14.04 18.30
C GLY A 109 10.06 12.68 18.28
N PHE A 110 8.94 12.61 18.99
CA PHE A 110 8.16 11.38 19.13
C PHE A 110 6.89 11.43 18.28
N ASN A 111 7.05 11.61 16.96
CA ASN A 111 5.93 11.78 16.06
C ASN A 111 5.73 10.55 15.16
N LYS A 112 4.49 10.08 15.12
CA LYS A 112 4.05 9.01 14.22
C LYS A 112 4.12 9.50 12.78
N GLY A 113 4.44 8.59 11.85
CA GLY A 113 4.23 8.84 10.42
C GLY A 113 2.75 8.99 10.10
N THR A 114 2.42 9.72 9.04
CA THR A 114 1.04 9.85 8.57
C THR A 114 0.70 8.73 7.59
N ASN A 115 -0.58 8.44 7.46
CA ASN A 115 -1.04 7.50 6.44
C ASN A 115 -0.84 8.07 5.03
N GLY A 116 -0.64 7.19 4.07
CA GLY A 116 -0.77 7.52 2.67
C GLY A 116 -2.23 7.82 2.30
N VAL A 117 -2.41 8.39 1.12
CA VAL A 117 -3.72 8.74 0.57
C VAL A 117 -4.22 7.62 -0.34
N ASN A 118 -5.52 7.40 -0.35
CA ASN A 118 -6.15 6.40 -1.22
C ASN A 118 -5.98 6.75 -2.69
N SER A 119 -5.82 5.70 -3.52
CA SER A 119 -6.00 5.81 -4.96
C SER A 119 -7.34 5.21 -5.36
N VAL A 120 -8.01 5.84 -6.31
CA VAL A 120 -9.34 5.42 -6.74
C VAL A 120 -9.39 5.39 -8.27
N PHE A 121 -9.86 4.29 -8.80
CA PHE A 121 -10.26 4.18 -10.20
C PHE A 121 -11.75 3.85 -10.27
N ASN A 122 -12.55 4.83 -10.66
CA ASN A 122 -14.02 4.74 -10.63
C ASN A 122 -14.53 4.29 -9.24
N SER A 123 -15.07 3.09 -9.13
CA SER A 123 -15.55 2.49 -7.86
C SER A 123 -14.48 1.68 -7.10
N ILE A 124 -13.31 1.45 -7.70
CA ILE A 124 -12.23 0.65 -7.10
C ILE A 124 -11.35 1.54 -6.25
N THR A 125 -11.36 1.33 -4.95
CA THR A 125 -10.50 2.05 -4.00
C THR A 125 -9.39 1.13 -3.51
N SER A 126 -8.16 1.63 -3.57
CA SER A 126 -7.00 1.09 -2.87
C SER A 126 -6.67 2.02 -1.71
N THR A 127 -6.50 1.49 -0.51
CA THR A 127 -6.35 2.28 0.71
C THR A 127 -4.89 2.67 0.93
N GLY A 128 -4.65 3.90 1.37
CA GLY A 128 -3.31 4.36 1.75
C GLY A 128 -2.65 3.49 2.82
N GLY A 129 -1.34 3.37 2.79
CA GLY A 129 -0.56 2.62 3.77
C GLY A 129 -0.58 3.29 5.13
N GLY A 130 -0.51 2.50 6.20
CA GLY A 130 -0.48 2.99 7.58
C GLY A 130 0.85 3.65 7.96
N GLY A 131 0.82 4.75 8.68
CA GLY A 131 2.00 5.41 9.24
C GLY A 131 2.64 4.57 10.35
N GLY A 132 3.97 4.54 10.39
CA GLY A 132 4.75 3.87 11.42
C GLY A 132 4.62 4.56 12.77
N ALA A 133 4.65 3.78 13.85
CA ALA A 133 4.63 4.28 15.22
C ALA A 133 5.99 4.79 15.68
N THR A 134 5.99 5.48 16.80
CA THR A 134 7.17 5.88 17.55
C THR A 134 6.99 5.51 19.02
N TYR A 135 7.99 5.83 19.82
CA TYR A 135 8.07 5.54 21.24
C TYR A 135 6.76 5.83 22.04
N ASN A 136 6.12 7.00 21.83
CA ASN A 136 4.98 7.45 22.64
C ASN A 136 3.62 7.30 21.93
N THR A 137 3.58 6.72 20.76
CA THR A 137 2.34 6.68 19.94
C THR A 137 2.02 5.30 19.37
N PRO A 138 2.02 4.23 20.20
CA PRO A 138 1.46 2.96 19.77
C PRO A 138 -0.08 3.03 19.74
N PRO A 139 -0.76 2.19 18.97
CA PRO A 139 -0.21 1.33 17.91
C PRO A 139 0.21 2.13 16.67
N ALA A 140 0.94 1.52 15.74
CA ALA A 140 1.12 2.04 14.40
C ALA A 140 -0.23 2.12 13.67
N ASN A 141 -0.30 2.93 12.62
CA ASN A 141 -1.56 3.10 11.90
C ASN A 141 -1.85 1.89 11.01
N SER A 142 -3.13 1.53 10.94
CA SER A 142 -3.65 0.58 9.97
C SER A 142 -3.88 1.25 8.62
N GLY A 143 -3.89 0.45 7.55
CA GLY A 143 -4.09 0.94 6.19
C GLY A 143 -4.21 -0.18 5.16
N GLY A 144 -3.93 0.13 3.90
CA GLY A 144 -3.81 -0.88 2.85
C GLY A 144 -2.80 -1.96 3.26
N SER A 145 -1.59 -1.55 3.63
CA SER A 145 -0.69 -2.32 4.49
C SER A 145 -0.45 -1.56 5.78
N GLY A 146 -0.23 -2.27 6.88
CA GLY A 146 -0.07 -1.69 8.21
C GLY A 146 1.31 -1.08 8.44
N GLY A 147 1.40 -0.01 9.22
CA GLY A 147 2.67 0.56 9.68
C GLY A 147 3.36 -0.32 10.72
N GLY A 148 4.68 -0.24 10.82
CA GLY A 148 5.50 -0.93 11.82
C GLY A 148 5.40 -0.28 13.21
N GLY A 149 5.50 -1.10 14.26
CA GLY A 149 5.52 -0.64 15.65
C GLY A 149 6.83 0.08 16.00
N GLY A 150 6.77 1.13 16.80
CA GLY A 150 7.96 1.76 17.38
C GLY A 150 8.54 0.94 18.51
N SER A 151 9.79 1.19 18.91
CA SER A 151 10.35 0.59 20.09
C SER A 151 9.87 1.28 21.36
N PHE A 152 9.75 0.51 22.42
CA PHE A 152 9.36 1.05 23.73
C PHE A 152 10.09 0.32 24.86
N PRO A 153 10.79 1.06 25.75
CA PRO A 153 11.53 0.42 26.85
C PRO A 153 10.63 0.09 28.07
N HIS A 154 9.32 -0.12 27.88
CA HIS A 154 8.43 -0.41 28.99
C HIS A 154 7.69 -1.74 28.79
N PRO A 155 7.73 -2.67 29.77
CA PRO A 155 7.17 -4.02 29.61
C PRO A 155 5.65 -4.07 29.45
N ASN A 156 4.95 -2.97 29.76
CA ASN A 156 3.48 -2.92 29.78
C ASN A 156 2.87 -2.19 28.58
N ASN A 157 3.66 -1.77 27.60
CA ASN A 157 3.11 -1.10 26.41
C ASN A 157 3.44 -1.90 25.14
N PRO A 158 2.44 -2.54 24.51
CA PRO A 158 2.68 -3.33 23.32
C PRO A 158 3.11 -2.43 22.17
N ASN A 159 4.29 -2.71 21.61
CA ASN A 159 4.83 -2.06 20.41
C ASN A 159 4.07 -2.53 19.16
N VAL A 160 2.76 -2.33 19.17
CA VAL A 160 1.83 -2.94 18.22
C VAL A 160 1.98 -2.30 16.84
N ALA A 161 2.12 -3.17 15.86
CA ALA A 161 2.05 -2.81 14.46
C ALA A 161 0.61 -2.45 14.04
N GLY A 162 0.49 -1.74 12.94
CA GLY A 162 -0.77 -1.49 12.27
C GLY A 162 -1.26 -2.72 11.50
N SER A 163 -2.55 -2.87 11.40
CA SER A 163 -3.17 -3.91 10.58
C SER A 163 -3.16 -3.51 9.10
N GLY A 164 -2.86 -4.48 8.24
CA GLY A 164 -3.08 -4.37 6.80
C GLY A 164 -4.53 -4.67 6.44
N ASN A 165 -4.83 -4.57 5.16
CA ASN A 165 -6.16 -4.84 4.60
C ASN A 165 -7.30 -4.13 5.37
N THR A 166 -7.10 -2.86 5.66
CA THR A 166 -8.06 -2.04 6.43
C THR A 166 -8.50 -0.83 5.60
N PRO A 167 -9.79 -0.71 5.24
CA PRO A 167 -10.87 -1.68 5.47
C PRO A 167 -10.63 -3.00 4.73
N PRO A 168 -11.22 -4.12 5.21
CA PRO A 168 -11.00 -5.43 4.62
C PRO A 168 -11.61 -5.55 3.22
N VAL A 169 -10.84 -6.14 2.31
CA VAL A 169 -11.25 -6.47 0.94
C VAL A 169 -10.73 -7.87 0.59
N SER A 170 -11.30 -8.47 -0.43
CA SER A 170 -10.85 -9.76 -0.97
C SER A 170 -10.50 -9.60 -2.46
N PRO A 171 -9.34 -10.10 -2.91
CA PRO A 171 -8.18 -10.50 -2.08
C PRO A 171 -7.66 -9.36 -1.20
N SER A 172 -6.86 -9.71 -0.16
CA SER A 172 -6.22 -8.71 0.71
C SER A 172 -5.42 -7.69 -0.11
N GLN A 173 -5.62 -6.40 0.17
CA GLN A 173 -4.90 -5.31 -0.50
C GLN A 173 -3.50 -5.03 0.09
N GLY A 174 -3.13 -5.73 1.17
CA GLY A 174 -1.84 -5.60 1.83
C GLY A 174 -1.81 -6.30 3.18
N GLU A 175 -0.64 -6.35 3.80
CA GLU A 175 -0.35 -7.16 4.97
C GLU A 175 -0.05 -6.32 6.21
N ASN A 176 -0.05 -6.95 7.39
CA ASN A 176 0.23 -6.28 8.65
C ASN A 176 1.68 -5.78 8.73
N GLY A 177 1.91 -4.73 9.50
CA GLY A 177 3.26 -4.36 9.92
C GLY A 177 3.83 -5.33 10.97
N GLY A 178 5.13 -5.22 11.24
CA GLY A 178 5.83 -5.91 12.30
C GLY A 178 5.85 -5.09 13.59
N SER A 179 5.86 -5.75 14.74
CA SER A 179 5.96 -5.09 16.05
C SER A 179 7.38 -4.57 16.31
N GLY A 180 7.50 -3.48 17.06
CA GLY A 180 8.78 -3.00 17.56
C GLY A 180 9.31 -3.86 18.72
N ALA A 181 10.60 -3.74 19.03
CA ALA A 181 11.21 -4.47 20.13
C ALA A 181 10.77 -3.91 21.49
N ALA A 182 10.33 -4.78 22.37
CA ALA A 182 10.07 -4.48 23.77
C ALA A 182 11.32 -4.83 24.59
N VAL A 183 12.15 -3.82 24.89
CA VAL A 183 13.40 -4.06 25.65
C VAL A 183 13.41 -3.17 26.89
N PRO A 184 13.66 -3.73 28.10
CA PRO A 184 13.80 -2.95 29.31
C PRO A 184 15.04 -2.05 29.23
N GLN A 185 14.88 -0.73 29.25
CA GLN A 185 15.90 0.31 29.47
C GLN A 185 17.31 0.05 28.89
N SER A 186 17.44 -0.66 27.75
CA SER A 186 18.73 -0.95 27.16
C SER A 186 18.94 -0.23 25.83
N SER A 187 20.18 -0.15 25.40
CA SER A 187 20.58 0.46 24.12
C SER A 187 20.12 -0.31 22.87
N ASN A 188 19.38 -1.40 23.01
CA ASN A 188 19.02 -2.31 21.94
C ASN A 188 17.56 -2.10 21.44
N VAL A 189 17.18 -0.85 21.25
CA VAL A 189 15.86 -0.49 20.73
C VAL A 189 15.78 -0.67 19.22
N ALA A 190 14.65 -1.20 18.72
CA ALA A 190 14.47 -1.40 17.29
C ALA A 190 13.00 -1.29 16.91
N GLY A 191 12.71 -0.63 15.79
CA GLY A 191 11.36 -0.51 15.21
C GLY A 191 11.03 -1.70 14.32
N GLY A 192 9.76 -2.06 14.26
CA GLY A 192 9.21 -3.07 13.36
C GLY A 192 9.11 -2.58 11.92
N GLY A 193 9.13 -3.48 10.96
CA GLY A 193 8.96 -3.18 9.55
C GLY A 193 7.51 -2.85 9.20
N GLY A 194 7.28 -2.00 8.20
CA GLY A 194 5.96 -1.81 7.61
C GLY A 194 5.53 -3.02 6.80
N GLY A 195 4.24 -3.29 6.71
CA GLY A 195 3.69 -4.33 5.83
C GLY A 195 3.85 -4.01 4.36
N GLY A 196 4.06 -5.01 3.53
CA GLY A 196 4.06 -4.93 2.08
C GLY A 196 2.73 -5.37 1.47
N ALA A 197 2.63 -5.30 0.16
CA ALA A 197 1.47 -5.84 -0.55
C ALA A 197 1.41 -7.37 -0.51
N GLY A 198 2.57 -8.05 -0.58
CA GLY A 198 2.70 -9.50 -0.65
C GLY A 198 3.06 -10.17 0.67
N GLY A 199 3.69 -9.45 1.61
CA GLY A 199 4.15 -10.00 2.87
C GLY A 199 4.01 -9.05 4.04
N ALA A 200 3.88 -9.62 5.26
CA ALA A 200 3.87 -8.86 6.49
C ALA A 200 5.26 -8.29 6.80
N GLY A 201 5.30 -7.16 7.49
CA GLY A 201 6.54 -6.62 8.04
C GLY A 201 7.06 -7.51 9.15
N CYS A 202 8.40 -7.61 9.25
CA CYS A 202 9.05 -8.38 10.29
C CYS A 202 9.00 -7.66 11.64
N ASN A 203 8.85 -8.42 12.72
CA ASN A 203 9.04 -7.92 14.06
C ASN A 203 10.49 -7.52 14.27
N ALA A 204 10.72 -6.50 15.06
CA ALA A 204 12.03 -6.13 15.51
C ALA A 204 12.56 -7.13 16.56
N GLY A 205 13.85 -7.42 16.50
CA GLY A 205 14.60 -8.13 17.51
C GLY A 205 15.36 -7.15 18.42
N SER A 206 16.09 -7.70 19.42
CA SER A 206 16.96 -6.89 20.28
C SER A 206 18.08 -6.26 19.45
N GLY A 207 18.06 -4.95 19.27
CA GLY A 207 19.04 -4.20 18.49
C GLY A 207 18.96 -4.38 16.96
N CYS A 208 17.99 -5.16 16.46
CA CYS A 208 17.79 -5.39 15.03
C CYS A 208 16.41 -4.89 14.60
N GLY A 209 16.38 -3.89 13.69
CA GLY A 209 15.13 -3.45 13.09
C GLY A 209 14.43 -4.55 12.28
N GLY A 210 13.10 -4.57 12.32
CA GLY A 210 12.32 -5.46 11.46
C GLY A 210 12.40 -5.05 9.98
N GLY A 211 12.63 -6.01 9.10
CA GLY A 211 12.55 -5.79 7.66
C GLY A 211 11.14 -5.44 7.20
N GLY A 212 11.00 -4.62 6.15
CA GLY A 212 9.72 -4.38 5.50
C GLY A 212 9.16 -5.66 4.88
N GLY A 213 7.83 -5.72 4.76
CA GLY A 213 7.15 -6.83 4.08
C GLY A 213 7.39 -6.81 2.57
N ASP A 214 7.33 -7.98 1.97
CA ASP A 214 7.52 -8.16 0.54
C ASP A 214 6.46 -7.45 -0.29
N GLY A 215 6.85 -6.99 -1.47
CA GLY A 215 5.94 -6.52 -2.50
C GLY A 215 5.26 -7.67 -3.23
N THR A 216 4.50 -7.31 -4.25
CA THR A 216 3.94 -8.28 -5.20
C THR A 216 4.33 -7.88 -6.63
N THR A 217 4.34 -8.83 -7.55
CA THR A 217 4.75 -8.63 -8.94
C THR A 217 3.61 -8.96 -9.90
N THR A 218 3.49 -8.17 -10.95
CA THR A 218 2.58 -8.37 -12.07
C THR A 218 3.28 -7.95 -13.35
N SER A 219 2.92 -8.55 -14.49
CA SER A 219 3.40 -8.12 -15.80
C SER A 219 2.34 -7.38 -16.61
N ILE A 220 1.41 -6.69 -15.94
CA ILE A 220 0.32 -5.93 -16.60
C ILE A 220 0.83 -4.83 -17.54
N THR A 221 2.04 -4.35 -17.35
CA THR A 221 2.66 -3.32 -18.20
C THR A 221 3.63 -3.89 -19.25
N GLY A 222 3.77 -5.20 -19.33
CA GLY A 222 4.67 -5.91 -20.25
C GLY A 222 5.97 -6.34 -19.59
#